data_ade9c599b5d82252a6bc0c1a0cb31f61
#
_entry.id   ade9c599b5d82252a6bc0c1a0cb31f61
#
_cell.length_a   1.000
_cell.length_b   1.000
_cell.length_c   1.000
_cell.angle_alpha   90.00
_cell.angle_beta   90.00
_cell.angle_gamma   90.00
#
_symmetry.space_group_name_H-M   'P 1'
#
loop_
_entity.id
_entity.type
_entity.pdbx_description
1 polymer ?
#
loop_
_entity_poly.entity_id
_entity_poly.type
_entity_poly.pdbx_seq_one_letter_code
_entity_poly.pdbx_strand_id
1 'polypeptide(L)'
;YEMLRSRVGSEMGIRDSEYNEEPEGEVLTFSEKVKTYVDGVIDNQKYMFSYHSGLNSTHPYQSAWYEWPLGNRPVWFYSGGQNPDTTKFGTISTFGNPAVWWICFAGTLTLFIMFLRNRFRLNAEIFFIFACMASSMLPWMLISRCVFVYHYFATVPMIILASVYVLKHYEDKFYYIPLERGDMISGGAKFVPKIKFIWLAAAIVLFAVFYPVISGIQVSREYIRALEWLPTWTFFGTW
;
A
#
# COMPACT_ATOMS: atom_id res chain seq x y z
N TYR A 1 0.93 -19.88 22.21
CA TYR A 1 0.43 -19.56 20.86
C TYR A 1 -0.83 -20.37 20.49
N GLU A 2 -0.91 -21.62 20.86
CA GLU A 2 -2.11 -22.47 20.66
C GLU A 2 -3.31 -22.07 21.53
N MET A 3 -3.07 -21.57 22.74
CA MET A 3 -4.15 -21.13 23.65
C MET A 3 -4.88 -19.86 23.14
N LEU A 4 -4.20 -18.99 22.40
CA LEU A 4 -4.83 -17.81 21.77
C LEU A 4 -5.66 -18.20 20.55
N ARG A 5 -5.25 -19.22 19.80
CA ARG A 5 -6.00 -19.72 18.64
C ARG A 5 -7.33 -20.36 19.03
N SER A 6 -7.37 -21.07 20.16
CA SER A 6 -8.60 -21.71 20.63
C SER A 6 -9.63 -20.71 21.16
N ARG A 7 -9.19 -19.61 21.80
CA ARG A 7 -10.11 -18.58 22.29
C ARG A 7 -10.70 -17.73 21.15
N VAL A 8 -9.88 -17.31 20.18
CA VAL A 8 -10.39 -16.55 19.03
C VAL A 8 -11.34 -17.38 18.17
N GLY A 9 -11.06 -18.67 18.00
CA GLY A 9 -11.95 -19.58 17.26
C GLY A 9 -13.26 -19.85 17.99
N SER A 10 -13.25 -19.98 19.32
CA SER A 10 -14.47 -20.24 20.11
C SER A 10 -15.35 -18.98 20.22
N GLU A 11 -14.77 -17.79 20.36
CA GLU A 11 -15.55 -16.56 20.43
C GLU A 11 -16.16 -16.17 19.08
N MET A 12 -15.48 -16.42 17.96
CA MET A 12 -16.07 -16.28 16.62
C MET A 12 -17.16 -17.33 16.36
N GLY A 13 -16.94 -18.59 16.73
CA GLY A 13 -17.93 -19.66 16.54
C GLY A 13 -19.19 -19.48 17.39
N ILE A 14 -19.07 -18.96 18.62
CA ILE A 14 -20.22 -18.66 19.47
C ILE A 14 -21.05 -17.50 18.89
N ARG A 15 -20.41 -16.49 18.31
CA ARG A 15 -21.12 -15.37 17.69
C ARG A 15 -21.81 -15.74 16.39
N ASP A 16 -21.17 -16.56 15.56
CA ASP A 16 -21.80 -17.08 14.34
C ASP A 16 -23.00 -17.97 14.66
N SER A 17 -22.99 -18.71 15.78
CA SER A 17 -24.14 -19.50 16.23
C SER A 17 -25.28 -18.66 16.82
N GLU A 18 -24.99 -17.56 17.52
CA GLU A 18 -26.02 -16.63 18.00
C GLU A 18 -26.71 -15.88 16.86
N TYR A 19 -26.01 -15.62 15.73
CA TYR A 19 -26.62 -14.98 14.56
C TYR A 19 -27.41 -15.95 13.66
N ASN A 20 -27.20 -17.26 13.78
CA ASN A 20 -27.85 -18.26 12.95
C ASN A 20 -29.05 -18.96 13.64
N GLU A 21 -29.35 -18.64 14.89
CA GLU A 21 -30.63 -19.05 15.49
C GLU A 21 -31.73 -18.14 14.91
N GLU A 22 -32.32 -18.53 13.78
CA GLU A 22 -33.61 -18.00 13.34
C GLU A 22 -34.60 -18.30 14.47
N PRO A 23 -35.28 -17.29 15.03
CA PRO A 23 -36.31 -17.55 16.02
C PRO A 23 -37.36 -18.48 15.39
N GLU A 24 -37.48 -19.69 15.92
CA GLU A 24 -38.49 -20.65 15.49
C GLU A 24 -39.87 -19.99 15.61
N GLY A 25 -40.46 -19.55 14.50
CA GLY A 25 -41.89 -19.24 14.45
C GLY A 25 -42.31 -17.98 13.71
N GLU A 26 -41.48 -16.96 13.44
CA GLU A 26 -41.90 -15.80 12.68
C GLU A 26 -41.36 -15.82 11.27
N VAL A 27 -42.27 -15.95 10.29
CA VAL A 27 -41.93 -15.74 8.87
C VAL A 27 -41.74 -14.24 8.64
N LEU A 28 -40.51 -13.74 8.80
CA LEU A 28 -40.16 -12.35 8.52
C LEU A 28 -40.52 -11.99 7.08
N THR A 29 -41.18 -10.86 6.91
CA THR A 29 -41.42 -10.27 5.59
C THR A 29 -40.09 -9.93 4.93
N PHE A 30 -40.09 -9.79 3.60
CA PHE A 30 -38.86 -9.42 2.85
C PHE A 30 -38.23 -8.13 3.38
N SER A 31 -39.06 -7.11 3.72
CA SER A 31 -38.59 -5.85 4.27
C SER A 31 -37.93 -5.99 5.64
N GLU A 32 -38.45 -6.87 6.50
CA GLU A 32 -37.87 -7.16 7.81
C GLU A 32 -36.54 -7.91 7.67
N LYS A 33 -36.44 -8.87 6.75
CA LYS A 33 -35.18 -9.57 6.45
C LYS A 33 -34.09 -8.61 5.98
N VAL A 34 -34.44 -7.69 5.05
CA VAL A 34 -33.50 -6.66 4.57
C VAL A 34 -33.08 -5.74 5.70
N LYS A 35 -34.02 -5.30 6.54
CA LYS A 35 -33.71 -4.42 7.68
C LYS A 35 -32.77 -5.13 8.67
N THR A 36 -33.08 -6.34 9.08
CA THR A 36 -32.24 -7.15 10.00
C THR A 36 -30.82 -7.35 9.45
N TYR A 37 -30.73 -7.62 8.14
CA TYR A 37 -29.44 -7.77 7.48
C TYR A 37 -28.64 -6.44 7.51
N VAL A 38 -29.26 -5.31 7.16
CA VAL A 38 -28.61 -3.99 7.16
C VAL A 38 -28.20 -3.60 8.57
N ASP A 39 -29.06 -3.79 9.56
CA ASP A 39 -28.76 -3.50 10.96
C ASP A 39 -27.58 -4.37 11.45
N GLY A 40 -27.56 -5.66 11.11
CA GLY A 40 -26.48 -6.58 11.41
C GLY A 40 -25.14 -6.16 10.77
N VAL A 41 -25.17 -5.71 9.52
CA VAL A 41 -23.97 -5.16 8.84
C VAL A 41 -23.46 -3.92 9.57
N ILE A 42 -24.35 -2.98 9.91
CA ILE A 42 -23.98 -1.75 10.62
C ILE A 42 -23.38 -2.06 11.99
N ASP A 43 -24.00 -2.96 12.74
CA ASP A 43 -23.54 -3.32 14.09
C ASP A 43 -22.21 -4.07 14.04
N ASN A 44 -22.01 -4.94 13.05
CA ASN A 44 -20.72 -5.57 12.82
C ASN A 44 -19.62 -4.55 12.50
N GLN A 45 -19.92 -3.52 11.65
CA GLN A 45 -18.95 -2.45 11.37
C GLN A 45 -18.62 -1.63 12.63
N LYS A 46 -19.61 -1.29 13.46
CA LYS A 46 -19.39 -0.60 14.73
C LYS A 46 -18.51 -1.44 15.68
N TYR A 47 -18.81 -2.73 15.78
CA TYR A 47 -18.03 -3.66 16.58
C TYR A 47 -16.58 -3.74 16.09
N MET A 48 -16.38 -3.96 14.79
CA MET A 48 -15.03 -4.02 14.20
C MET A 48 -14.24 -2.73 14.45
N PHE A 49 -14.89 -1.57 14.29
CA PHE A 49 -14.27 -0.30 14.57
C PHE A 49 -13.89 -0.15 16.05
N SER A 50 -14.81 -0.46 16.97
CA SER A 50 -14.58 -0.40 18.40
C SER A 50 -13.47 -1.35 18.84
N TYR A 51 -13.48 -2.58 18.34
CA TYR A 51 -12.44 -3.58 18.61
C TYR A 51 -11.06 -3.09 18.15
N HIS A 52 -10.97 -2.61 16.91
CA HIS A 52 -9.69 -2.17 16.35
C HIS A 52 -9.18 -0.87 16.94
N SER A 53 -10.04 0.04 17.39
CA SER A 53 -9.63 1.27 18.07
C SER A 53 -9.21 1.04 19.52
N GLY A 54 -9.71 -0.02 20.18
CA GLY A 54 -9.36 -0.35 21.56
C GLY A 54 -8.07 -1.18 21.71
N LEU A 55 -7.49 -1.67 20.62
CA LEU A 55 -6.28 -2.49 20.67
C LEU A 55 -5.02 -1.64 20.90
N ASN A 56 -4.49 -1.70 22.12
CA ASN A 56 -3.22 -1.10 22.52
C ASN A 56 -2.09 -2.15 22.51
N SER A 57 -1.74 -2.66 21.34
CA SER A 57 -0.58 -3.53 21.16
C SER A 57 0.56 -2.79 20.50
N THR A 58 1.79 -3.06 20.90
CA THR A 58 2.99 -2.55 20.24
C THR A 58 3.67 -3.70 19.48
N HIS A 59 4.24 -3.37 18.32
CA HIS A 59 4.98 -4.33 17.53
C HIS A 59 6.26 -3.71 16.97
N PRO A 60 7.41 -4.40 16.97
CA PRO A 60 8.68 -3.84 16.50
C PRO A 60 8.64 -3.28 15.08
N TYR A 61 7.86 -3.90 14.19
CA TYR A 61 7.70 -3.49 12.80
C TYR A 61 6.52 -2.55 12.56
N GLN A 62 5.85 -2.07 13.60
CA GLN A 62 4.77 -1.09 13.42
C GLN A 62 5.32 0.20 12.82
N SER A 63 4.55 0.81 11.92
CA SER A 63 4.89 2.06 11.27
C SER A 63 3.65 2.90 11.09
N ALA A 64 3.77 4.21 11.28
CA ALA A 64 2.65 5.12 11.08
C ALA A 64 2.33 5.29 9.59
N TRP A 65 1.08 5.59 9.28
CA TRP A 65 0.60 5.72 7.89
C TRP A 65 1.40 6.73 7.05
N TYR A 66 1.94 7.78 7.66
CA TYR A 66 2.74 8.81 6.98
C TYR A 66 4.19 8.36 6.69
N GLU A 67 4.65 7.26 7.30
CA GLU A 67 5.96 6.67 7.05
C GLU A 67 5.94 5.70 5.84
N TRP A 68 4.76 5.19 5.45
CA TRP A 68 4.62 4.17 4.43
C TRP A 68 5.08 4.60 3.03
N PRO A 69 4.83 5.85 2.56
CA PRO A 69 5.33 6.28 1.25
C PRO A 69 6.85 6.21 1.11
N LEU A 70 7.58 6.27 2.22
CA LEU A 70 9.04 6.13 2.23
C LEU A 70 9.50 4.67 2.36
N GLY A 71 8.57 3.73 2.60
CA GLY A 71 8.88 2.34 2.80
C GLY A 71 9.54 2.05 4.14
N ASN A 72 9.30 2.88 5.16
CA ASN A 72 9.90 2.70 6.48
C ASN A 72 9.40 1.42 7.15
N ARG A 73 10.31 0.76 7.87
CA ARG A 73 10.07 -0.45 8.67
C ARG A 73 9.42 -1.58 7.86
N PRO A 74 10.15 -2.16 6.88
CA PRO A 74 9.71 -3.38 6.20
C PRO A 74 9.40 -4.47 7.22
N VAL A 75 8.24 -5.12 7.08
CA VAL A 75 7.89 -6.21 8.01
C VAL A 75 8.61 -7.48 7.60
N TRP A 76 9.37 -8.02 8.51
CA TRP A 76 10.10 -9.25 8.31
C TRP A 76 9.23 -10.47 8.61
N PHE A 77 9.10 -11.38 7.64
CA PHE A 77 8.25 -12.56 7.73
C PHE A 77 9.00 -13.87 7.86
N TYR A 78 10.18 -13.95 7.25
CA TYR A 78 10.89 -15.21 7.15
C TYR A 78 12.41 -15.03 7.14
N SER A 79 13.11 -15.91 7.86
CA SER A 79 14.53 -16.13 7.70
C SER A 79 14.82 -17.60 7.39
N GLY A 80 15.54 -17.84 6.31
CA GLY A 80 16.07 -19.14 5.95
C GLY A 80 17.58 -19.19 6.13
N GLY A 81 18.11 -20.36 6.56
CA GLY A 81 19.55 -20.56 6.69
C GLY A 81 20.13 -20.09 8.03
N GLN A 82 19.47 -20.42 9.13
CA GLN A 82 20.06 -20.29 10.49
C GLN A 82 21.18 -21.31 10.76
N ASN A 83 21.66 -22.01 9.74
CA ASN A 83 22.79 -22.89 9.92
C ASN A 83 24.04 -22.02 10.17
N PRO A 84 24.70 -22.12 11.34
CA PRO A 84 25.87 -21.32 11.69
C PRO A 84 27.03 -21.47 10.69
N ASP A 85 27.06 -22.56 9.94
CA ASP A 85 28.12 -22.87 8.95
C ASP A 85 27.87 -22.21 7.57
N THR A 86 26.71 -21.53 7.35
CA THR A 86 26.44 -20.91 6.06
C THR A 86 26.65 -19.40 6.11
N THR A 87 27.55 -18.90 5.25
CA THR A 87 27.73 -17.46 4.99
C THR A 87 26.54 -16.83 4.28
N LYS A 88 25.58 -17.65 3.83
CA LYS A 88 24.39 -17.24 3.08
C LYS A 88 23.18 -17.14 4.00
N PHE A 89 22.32 -16.19 3.70
CA PHE A 89 21.10 -15.91 4.45
C PHE A 89 19.93 -15.64 3.48
N GLY A 90 18.78 -16.24 3.75
CA GLY A 90 17.55 -15.98 3.01
C GLY A 90 16.60 -15.19 3.90
N THR A 91 15.96 -14.17 3.35
CA THR A 91 15.00 -13.35 4.07
C THR A 91 13.78 -13.06 3.20
N ILE A 92 12.61 -12.93 3.82
CA ILE A 92 11.42 -12.42 3.17
C ILE A 92 10.87 -11.28 4.01
N SER A 93 10.84 -10.09 3.42
CA SER A 93 10.30 -8.88 4.04
C SER A 93 9.29 -8.22 3.11
N THR A 94 8.25 -7.59 3.69
CA THR A 94 7.38 -6.70 2.90
C THR A 94 8.16 -5.48 2.49
N PHE A 95 8.44 -5.37 1.22
CA PHE A 95 9.25 -4.29 0.70
C PHE A 95 8.68 -3.75 -0.62
N GLY A 96 8.56 -2.44 -0.70
CA GLY A 96 8.14 -1.75 -1.91
C GLY A 96 9.35 -1.32 -2.74
N ASN A 97 9.26 -1.48 -4.06
CA ASN A 97 10.30 -1.04 -4.97
C ASN A 97 10.53 0.49 -4.86
N PRO A 98 11.72 0.98 -4.50
CA PRO A 98 11.97 2.40 -4.29
C PRO A 98 11.69 3.26 -5.54
N ALA A 99 12.01 2.76 -6.74
CA ALA A 99 11.72 3.48 -7.98
C ALA A 99 10.21 3.62 -8.24
N VAL A 100 9.40 2.72 -7.73
CA VAL A 100 7.95 2.82 -7.81
C VAL A 100 7.43 3.71 -6.67
N TRP A 101 7.76 3.39 -5.44
CA TRP A 101 7.17 4.07 -4.28
C TRP A 101 7.54 5.54 -4.21
N TRP A 102 8.81 5.87 -4.26
CA TRP A 102 9.28 7.26 -4.09
C TRP A 102 8.92 8.14 -5.28
N ILE A 103 9.11 7.61 -6.51
CA ILE A 103 8.77 8.37 -7.72
C ILE A 103 7.25 8.54 -7.84
N CYS A 104 6.47 7.50 -7.55
CA CYS A 104 5.01 7.60 -7.60
C CYS A 104 4.43 8.45 -6.46
N PHE A 105 5.04 8.44 -5.29
CA PHE A 105 4.67 9.37 -4.22
C PHE A 105 4.92 10.83 -4.65
N ALA A 106 6.09 11.13 -5.22
CA ALA A 106 6.39 12.45 -5.75
C ALA A 106 5.44 12.85 -6.89
N GLY A 107 5.08 11.90 -7.78
CA GLY A 107 4.10 12.11 -8.84
C GLY A 107 2.70 12.42 -8.28
N THR A 108 2.28 11.69 -7.26
CA THR A 108 1.00 11.93 -6.56
C THR A 108 0.96 13.30 -5.90
N LEU A 109 2.04 13.67 -5.22
CA LEU A 109 2.17 14.99 -4.60
C LEU A 109 2.12 16.10 -5.66
N THR A 110 2.77 15.87 -6.82
CA THR A 110 2.71 16.80 -7.96
C THR A 110 1.28 16.95 -8.46
N LEU A 111 0.54 15.85 -8.66
CA LEU A 111 -0.86 15.87 -9.06
C LEU A 111 -1.72 16.68 -8.06
N PHE A 112 -1.53 16.44 -6.78
CA PHE A 112 -2.26 17.14 -5.72
C PHE A 112 -1.96 18.64 -5.70
N ILE A 113 -0.67 19.03 -5.80
CA ILE A 113 -0.27 20.44 -5.87
C ILE A 113 -0.85 21.12 -7.12
N MET A 114 -0.83 20.44 -8.26
CA MET A 114 -1.39 20.99 -9.51
C MET A 114 -2.91 21.12 -9.43
N PHE A 115 -3.59 20.19 -8.79
CA PHE A 115 -5.03 20.29 -8.49
C PHE A 115 -5.33 21.49 -7.60
N LEU A 116 -4.61 21.68 -6.49
CA LEU A 116 -4.78 22.83 -5.58
C LEU A 116 -4.52 24.17 -6.26
N ARG A 117 -3.61 24.22 -7.23
CA ARG A 117 -3.31 25.43 -8.00
C ARG A 117 -4.24 25.66 -9.20
N ASN A 118 -5.37 24.99 -9.24
CA ASN A 118 -6.32 25.02 -10.36
C ASN A 118 -5.71 24.69 -11.74
N ARG A 119 -4.59 23.98 -11.75
CA ARG A 119 -3.97 23.50 -13.00
C ARG A 119 -4.71 22.29 -13.59
N PHE A 120 -5.36 21.52 -12.73
CA PHE A 120 -6.27 20.46 -13.11
C PHE A 120 -7.67 20.78 -12.60
N ARG A 121 -8.68 20.59 -13.45
CA ARG A 121 -10.07 20.54 -13.00
C ARG A 121 -10.35 19.11 -12.52
N LEU A 122 -11.20 18.98 -11.52
CA LEU A 122 -11.68 17.69 -11.09
C LEU A 122 -12.45 17.04 -12.24
N ASN A 123 -11.88 16.01 -12.82
CA ASN A 123 -12.49 15.15 -13.82
C ASN A 123 -12.71 13.75 -13.22
N ALA A 124 -13.32 12.86 -13.98
CA ALA A 124 -13.64 11.51 -13.52
C ALA A 124 -12.36 10.70 -13.13
N GLU A 125 -11.28 10.87 -13.89
CA GLU A 125 -10.03 10.15 -13.63
C GLU A 125 -9.38 10.61 -12.33
N ILE A 126 -9.24 11.92 -12.13
CA ILE A 126 -8.65 12.51 -10.91
C ILE A 126 -9.53 12.18 -9.69
N PHE A 127 -10.86 12.29 -9.84
CA PHE A 127 -11.80 11.92 -8.79
C PHE A 127 -11.65 10.46 -8.40
N PHE A 128 -11.59 9.55 -9.38
CA PHE A 128 -11.40 8.13 -9.15
C PHE A 128 -10.10 7.84 -8.40
N ILE A 129 -8.97 8.42 -8.85
CA ILE A 129 -7.66 8.26 -8.20
C ILE A 129 -7.73 8.71 -6.74
N PHE A 130 -8.23 9.92 -6.47
CA PHE A 130 -8.28 10.45 -5.11
C PHE A 130 -9.30 9.72 -4.23
N ALA A 131 -10.45 9.31 -4.76
CA ALA A 131 -11.44 8.56 -4.02
C ALA A 131 -10.90 7.17 -3.59
N CYS A 132 -10.24 6.46 -4.51
CA CYS A 132 -9.61 5.17 -4.20
C CYS A 132 -8.44 5.31 -3.21
N MET A 133 -7.62 6.36 -3.36
CA MET A 133 -6.55 6.64 -2.40
C MET A 133 -7.13 6.97 -1.01
N ALA A 134 -8.15 7.81 -0.95
CA ALA A 134 -8.81 8.14 0.30
C ALA A 134 -9.44 6.90 0.96
N SER A 135 -10.16 6.08 0.21
CA SER A 135 -10.77 4.85 0.74
C SER A 135 -9.76 3.85 1.28
N SER A 136 -8.57 3.77 0.68
CA SER A 136 -7.51 2.86 1.13
C SER A 136 -6.65 3.42 2.26
N MET A 137 -6.57 4.76 2.44
CA MET A 137 -5.70 5.39 3.44
C MET A 137 -6.46 5.89 4.67
N LEU A 138 -7.65 6.50 4.49
CA LEU A 138 -8.39 7.13 5.60
C LEU A 138 -8.69 6.18 6.76
N PRO A 139 -9.07 4.91 6.55
CA PRO A 139 -9.31 4.00 7.68
C PRO A 139 -8.09 3.85 8.58
N TRP A 140 -6.90 3.78 8.01
CA TRP A 140 -5.65 3.61 8.76
C TRP A 140 -5.19 4.87 9.48
N MET A 141 -5.63 6.04 9.03
CA MET A 141 -5.39 7.32 9.72
C MET A 141 -6.24 7.48 10.98
N LEU A 142 -7.38 6.79 11.05
CA LEU A 142 -8.36 6.89 12.13
C LEU A 142 -8.20 5.82 13.22
N ILE A 143 -7.38 4.80 12.97
CA ILE A 143 -7.20 3.66 13.87
C ILE A 143 -5.94 3.86 14.72
N SER A 144 -6.07 3.67 16.03
CA SER A 144 -4.99 3.82 17.01
C SER A 144 -4.13 2.55 17.23
N ARG A 145 -4.57 1.40 16.69
CA ARG A 145 -3.82 0.14 16.80
C ARG A 145 -2.52 0.18 16.00
N CYS A 146 -1.63 -0.75 16.28
CA CYS A 146 -0.43 -0.94 15.47
C CYS A 146 -0.80 -1.28 14.01
N VAL A 147 -0.22 -0.54 13.09
CA VAL A 147 -0.36 -0.70 11.64
C VAL A 147 1.01 -0.88 11.01
N PHE A 148 1.03 -1.37 9.77
CA PHE A 148 2.25 -1.83 9.11
C PHE A 148 2.30 -1.35 7.66
N VAL A 149 3.48 -1.26 7.10
CA VAL A 149 3.74 -0.80 5.74
C VAL A 149 2.96 -1.57 4.66
N TYR A 150 2.61 -2.84 4.89
CA TYR A 150 1.85 -3.61 3.90
C TYR A 150 0.41 -3.12 3.68
N HIS A 151 -0.17 -2.35 4.61
CA HIS A 151 -1.46 -1.71 4.38
C HIS A 151 -1.40 -0.68 3.24
N TYR A 152 -0.22 -0.14 2.96
CA TYR A 152 -0.02 0.80 1.85
C TYR A 152 -0.08 0.14 0.48
N PHE A 153 0.09 -1.18 0.37
CA PHE A 153 0.08 -1.88 -0.91
C PHE A 153 -1.21 -1.68 -1.70
N ALA A 154 -2.35 -1.56 -1.02
CA ALA A 154 -3.62 -1.24 -1.66
C ALA A 154 -3.63 0.15 -2.35
N THR A 155 -2.81 1.08 -1.87
CA THR A 155 -2.68 2.44 -2.42
C THR A 155 -1.71 2.51 -3.60
N VAL A 156 -0.77 1.57 -3.71
CA VAL A 156 0.30 1.59 -4.72
C VAL A 156 -0.22 1.69 -6.16
N PRO A 157 -1.24 0.93 -6.60
CA PRO A 157 -1.81 1.10 -7.94
C PRO A 157 -2.29 2.54 -8.21
N MET A 158 -2.85 3.20 -7.22
CA MET A 158 -3.40 4.56 -7.36
C MET A 158 -2.29 5.60 -7.46
N ILE A 159 -1.20 5.48 -6.69
CA ILE A 159 -0.05 6.38 -6.84
C ILE A 159 0.66 6.21 -8.19
N ILE A 160 0.67 4.99 -8.73
CA ILE A 160 1.17 4.72 -10.09
C ILE A 160 0.28 5.44 -11.11
N LEU A 161 -1.04 5.28 -11.02
CA LEU A 161 -1.99 5.96 -11.92
C LEU A 161 -1.87 7.49 -11.83
N ALA A 162 -1.74 8.04 -10.63
CA ALA A 162 -1.50 9.48 -10.42
C ALA A 162 -0.24 9.96 -11.16
N SER A 163 0.84 9.20 -11.05
CA SER A 163 2.12 9.54 -11.68
C SER A 163 2.07 9.43 -13.20
N VAL A 164 1.44 8.39 -13.71
CA VAL A 164 1.22 8.21 -15.16
C VAL A 164 0.34 9.33 -15.71
N TYR A 165 -0.71 9.73 -14.96
CA TYR A 165 -1.57 10.86 -15.35
C TYR A 165 -0.78 12.16 -15.49
N VAL A 166 0.08 12.46 -14.50
CA VAL A 166 0.95 13.64 -14.54
C VAL A 166 1.93 13.57 -15.72
N LEU A 167 2.57 12.42 -15.92
CA LEU A 167 3.49 12.23 -17.05
C LEU A 167 2.80 12.44 -18.40
N LYS A 168 1.62 11.85 -18.58
CA LYS A 168 0.82 11.99 -19.80
C LYS A 168 0.44 13.46 -20.03
N HIS A 169 -0.01 14.17 -19.00
CA HIS A 169 -0.34 15.58 -19.12
C HIS A 169 0.85 16.42 -19.63
N TYR A 170 2.05 16.16 -19.09
CA TYR A 170 3.25 16.87 -19.57
C TYR A 170 3.66 16.44 -20.97
N GLU A 171 3.55 15.15 -21.31
CA GLU A 171 3.81 14.65 -22.66
C GLU A 171 2.91 15.36 -23.67
N ASP A 172 1.61 15.39 -23.45
CA ASP A 172 0.63 16.05 -24.32
C ASP A 172 0.92 17.55 -24.44
N LYS A 173 1.24 18.22 -23.35
CA LYS A 173 1.54 19.65 -23.33
C LYS A 173 2.80 19.99 -24.16
N PHE A 174 3.83 19.16 -24.11
CA PHE A 174 5.05 19.39 -24.88
C PHE A 174 4.89 19.04 -26.37
N TYR A 175 3.94 18.16 -26.71
CA TYR A 175 3.63 17.86 -28.12
C TYR A 175 2.79 18.95 -28.79
N TYR A 176 1.97 19.68 -28.04
CA TYR A 176 1.00 20.65 -28.56
C TYR A 176 1.36 22.12 -28.32
N ILE A 177 2.64 22.46 -28.10
CA ILE A 177 3.05 23.87 -28.11
C ILE A 177 3.20 24.29 -29.58
N PRO A 178 2.22 25.00 -30.18
CA PRO A 178 2.42 25.59 -31.50
C PRO A 178 3.43 26.74 -31.35
N LEU A 179 4.53 26.65 -32.04
CA LEU A 179 5.44 27.75 -32.19
C LEU A 179 4.87 28.71 -33.23
N GLU A 180 4.66 29.95 -32.85
CA GLU A 180 4.19 31.05 -33.74
C GLU A 180 5.16 31.36 -34.91
N ARG A 181 6.29 30.69 -35.00
CA ARG A 181 7.26 30.77 -36.09
C ARG A 181 7.80 29.38 -36.40
N GLY A 182 7.19 28.66 -37.28
CA GLY A 182 7.69 27.57 -38.11
C GLY A 182 8.80 26.60 -37.64
N ASP A 183 9.47 26.88 -36.56
CA ASP A 183 10.57 26.10 -36.00
C ASP A 183 10.12 25.31 -34.80
N MET A 184 9.98 24.00 -34.96
CA MET A 184 9.73 23.06 -33.88
C MET A 184 10.93 23.01 -32.96
N ILE A 185 10.80 23.50 -31.70
CA ILE A 185 11.79 23.21 -30.67
C ILE A 185 11.65 21.71 -30.30
N SER A 186 12.38 20.89 -31.03
CA SER A 186 12.29 19.43 -30.92
C SER A 186 12.98 18.87 -29.66
N GLY A 187 13.61 19.71 -28.85
CA GLY A 187 14.41 19.28 -27.70
C GLY A 187 13.56 18.83 -26.48
N GLY A 188 12.52 19.58 -26.13
CA GLY A 188 11.67 19.29 -24.99
C GLY A 188 10.71 18.14 -25.24
N ALA A 189 10.13 18.06 -26.44
CA ALA A 189 9.18 17.00 -26.82
C ALA A 189 9.79 15.58 -26.85
N LYS A 190 11.11 15.44 -26.93
CA LYS A 190 11.80 14.15 -26.96
C LYS A 190 12.19 13.63 -25.56
N PHE A 191 12.14 14.47 -24.54
CA PHE A 191 12.62 14.11 -23.20
C PHE A 191 11.55 13.38 -22.38
N VAL A 192 10.30 13.83 -22.40
CA VAL A 192 9.21 13.24 -21.62
C VAL A 192 8.96 11.76 -21.96
N PRO A 193 8.91 11.35 -23.24
CA PRO A 193 8.81 9.92 -23.57
C PRO A 193 9.96 9.08 -23.01
N LYS A 194 11.17 9.66 -22.91
CA LYS A 194 12.34 8.95 -22.36
C LYS A 194 12.24 8.75 -20.85
N ILE A 195 11.64 9.70 -20.11
CA ILE A 195 11.49 9.60 -18.66
C ILE A 195 10.70 8.34 -18.28
N LYS A 196 9.62 8.03 -18.97
CA LYS A 196 8.81 6.80 -18.68
C LYS A 196 9.63 5.52 -18.87
N PHE A 197 10.48 5.45 -19.89
CA PHE A 197 11.35 4.30 -20.12
C PHE A 197 12.49 4.23 -19.12
N ILE A 198 13.07 5.37 -18.72
CA ILE A 198 14.10 5.44 -17.68
C ILE A 198 13.49 4.99 -16.34
N TRP A 199 12.30 5.47 -16.01
CA TRP A 199 11.60 5.05 -14.79
C TRP A 199 11.29 3.55 -14.80
N LEU A 200 10.75 3.01 -15.91
CA LEU A 200 10.49 1.59 -16.07
C LEU A 200 11.77 0.76 -15.92
N ALA A 201 12.86 1.19 -16.58
CA ALA A 201 14.15 0.52 -16.45
C ALA A 201 14.66 0.54 -15.01
N ALA A 202 14.57 1.68 -14.30
CA ALA A 202 14.93 1.79 -12.91
C ALA A 202 14.09 0.86 -12.01
N ALA A 203 12.78 0.76 -12.27
CA ALA A 203 11.89 -0.15 -11.55
C ALA A 203 12.29 -1.62 -11.75
N ILE A 204 12.62 -2.03 -12.99
CA ILE A 204 13.06 -3.39 -13.30
C ILE A 204 14.41 -3.69 -12.64
N VAL A 205 15.37 -2.78 -12.76
CA VAL A 205 16.72 -2.96 -12.15
C VAL A 205 16.61 -3.07 -10.64
N LEU A 206 15.87 -2.15 -9.98
CA LEU A 206 15.72 -2.20 -8.53
C LEU A 206 14.88 -3.41 -8.08
N PHE A 207 13.92 -3.86 -8.87
CA PHE A 207 13.23 -5.13 -8.59
C PHE A 207 14.22 -6.30 -8.56
N ALA A 208 15.09 -6.40 -9.56
CA ALA A 208 16.09 -7.47 -9.62
C ALA A 208 17.10 -7.37 -8.45
N VAL A 209 17.55 -6.16 -8.12
CA VAL A 209 18.50 -5.91 -7.01
C VAL A 209 17.86 -6.27 -5.65
N PHE A 210 16.61 -5.90 -5.40
CA PHE A 210 15.92 -6.18 -4.14
C PHE A 210 15.21 -7.55 -4.12
N TYR A 211 15.23 -8.30 -5.23
CA TYR A 211 14.54 -9.59 -5.32
C TYR A 211 14.92 -10.58 -4.21
N PRO A 212 16.19 -10.71 -3.78
CA PRO A 212 16.55 -11.62 -2.70
C PRO A 212 15.89 -11.32 -1.35
N VAL A 213 15.60 -10.05 -1.03
CA VAL A 213 14.96 -9.68 0.24
C VAL A 213 13.42 -9.86 0.25
N ILE A 214 12.84 -10.15 -0.91
CA ILE A 214 11.40 -10.42 -1.03
C ILE A 214 11.08 -11.87 -1.41
N SER A 215 12.09 -12.64 -1.85
CA SER A 215 11.89 -14.00 -2.39
C SER A 215 12.44 -15.10 -1.47
N GLY A 216 13.25 -14.77 -0.48
CA GLY A 216 13.91 -15.77 0.37
C GLY A 216 15.11 -16.48 -0.26
N ILE A 217 15.55 -16.05 -1.46
CA ILE A 217 16.77 -16.58 -2.07
C ILE A 217 17.96 -16.30 -1.18
N GLN A 218 18.79 -17.31 -0.98
CA GLN A 218 19.98 -17.22 -0.14
C GLN A 218 21.11 -16.46 -0.84
N VAL A 219 21.48 -15.32 -0.29
CA VAL A 219 22.60 -14.48 -0.72
C VAL A 219 23.52 -14.19 0.47
N SER A 220 24.69 -13.57 0.22
CA SER A 220 25.58 -13.19 1.30
C SER A 220 24.95 -12.17 2.24
N ARG A 221 25.27 -12.22 3.52
CA ARG A 221 24.79 -11.23 4.50
C ARG A 221 25.23 -9.82 4.16
N GLU A 222 26.40 -9.67 3.57
CA GLU A 222 26.94 -8.38 3.12
C GLU A 222 26.06 -7.78 2.01
N TYR A 223 25.58 -8.61 1.08
CA TYR A 223 24.66 -8.16 0.05
C TYR A 223 23.36 -7.61 0.64
N ILE A 224 22.75 -8.32 1.60
CA ILE A 224 21.52 -7.85 2.24
C ILE A 224 21.75 -6.54 3.00
N ARG A 225 22.88 -6.41 3.73
CA ARG A 225 23.25 -5.16 4.41
C ARG A 225 23.45 -3.99 3.46
N ALA A 226 24.00 -4.23 2.27
CA ALA A 226 24.15 -3.18 1.25
C ALA A 226 22.79 -2.67 0.71
N LEU A 227 21.71 -3.42 0.91
CA LEU A 227 20.35 -3.02 0.54
C LEU A 227 19.63 -2.26 1.65
N GLU A 228 20.18 -2.17 2.85
CA GLU A 228 19.64 -1.39 3.97
C GLU A 228 19.97 0.10 3.79
N TRP A 229 19.35 0.76 2.79
CA TRP A 229 19.63 2.16 2.47
C TRP A 229 19.11 3.15 3.51
N LEU A 230 18.10 2.78 4.27
CA LEU A 230 17.56 3.58 5.35
C LEU A 230 17.82 2.89 6.69
N PRO A 231 18.05 3.65 7.78
CA PRO A 231 18.28 3.07 9.11
C PRO A 231 17.12 2.20 9.62
N THR A 232 15.93 2.40 9.06
CA THR A 232 14.72 1.63 9.39
C THR A 232 14.54 0.37 8.56
N TRP A 233 15.41 0.14 7.56
CA TRP A 233 15.37 -1.06 6.74
C TRP A 233 16.22 -2.15 7.37
N THR A 234 15.57 -3.05 8.08
CA THR A 234 16.20 -4.17 8.74
C THR A 234 15.66 -5.47 8.13
N PHE A 235 16.48 -6.14 7.32
CA PHE A 235 16.09 -7.37 6.63
C PHE A 235 16.55 -8.64 7.36
N PHE A 236 17.19 -8.50 8.52
CA PHE A 236 17.70 -9.62 9.32
C PHE A 236 16.82 -9.98 10.52
N GLY A 237 15.75 -9.27 10.76
CA GLY A 237 14.88 -9.50 11.91
C GLY A 237 15.53 -9.18 13.27
N THR A 238 16.56 -8.38 13.30
CA THR A 238 17.21 -7.95 14.53
C THR A 238 16.55 -6.70 15.07
N TRP A 239 15.92 -6.86 16.21
CA TRP A 239 15.57 -5.81 17.16
C TRP A 239 16.18 -6.16 18.51
#